data_685d58891752e4f9cab3749e0586e565
#
_entry.id   685d58891752e4f9cab3749e0586e565
#
_cell.length_a   1.000
_cell.length_b   1.000
_cell.length_c   1.000
_cell.angle_alpha   90.00
_cell.angle_beta   90.00
_cell.angle_gamma   90.00
#
_symmetry.space_group_name_H-M   'P 1'
#
loop_
_entity.id
_entity.type
_entity.pdbx_description
1 polymer ?
#
loop_
_entity_poly.entity_id
_entity_poly.type
_entity_poly.pdbx_seq_one_letter_code
_entity_poly.pdbx_strand_id
1 'polypeptide(L)'
;MKIKIPLQLIELEDDNYHLVAESALPDKTTGYWVVDTGASKTVFDKNLSENFREIETAHEEIHTAGIGEKPLKSSVGRLNPFTLGKLKVEQLRVALLDLSHLNKFYSKATNLKICGLLGSDFLLKYKAVIDYRKKQLVLTCLLK
;
A
#
# COMPACT_ATOMS: atom_id res chain seq x y z
N MET A 1 -7.17 2.23 20.49
CA MET A 1 -5.81 2.80 20.47
C MET A 1 -5.54 3.43 19.12
N LYS A 2 -4.95 4.59 19.13
CA LYS A 2 -4.57 5.27 17.89
C LYS A 2 -3.07 5.13 17.63
N ILE A 3 -2.72 4.82 16.40
CA ILE A 3 -1.33 4.70 15.98
C ILE A 3 -1.07 5.77 14.92
N LYS A 4 -0.01 6.54 15.12
CA LYS A 4 0.40 7.58 14.18
C LYS A 4 1.56 7.05 13.35
N ILE A 5 1.39 7.05 12.04
CA ILE A 5 2.40 6.57 11.11
C ILE A 5 2.92 7.76 10.31
N PRO A 6 4.23 8.03 10.38
CA PRO A 6 4.80 9.14 9.60
C PRO A 6 4.64 8.89 8.11
N LEU A 7 4.34 9.94 7.36
CA LEU A 7 4.25 9.89 5.92
C LEU A 7 5.31 10.79 5.29
N GLN A 8 5.80 10.38 4.13
CA GLN A 8 6.65 11.21 3.31
C GLN A 8 5.80 11.77 2.17
N LEU A 9 5.90 13.07 1.94
CA LEU A 9 5.26 13.72 0.81
C LEU A 9 6.26 13.71 -0.34
N ILE A 10 5.91 13.03 -1.41
CA ILE A 10 6.79 12.87 -2.58
C ILE A 10 6.20 13.66 -3.74
N GLU A 11 7.01 14.53 -4.33
CA GLU A 11 6.66 15.23 -5.56
C GLU A 11 7.38 14.52 -6.71
N LEU A 12 6.63 13.88 -7.60
CA LEU A 12 7.20 13.13 -8.73
C LEU A 12 7.40 14.01 -9.95
N GLU A 13 6.47 14.89 -10.19
CA GLU A 13 6.50 15.90 -11.23
C GLU A 13 5.91 17.18 -10.63
N ASP A 14 6.02 18.28 -11.33
CA ASP A 14 5.47 19.55 -10.83
C ASP A 14 3.99 19.37 -10.45
N ASP A 15 3.71 19.66 -9.18
CA ASP A 15 2.36 19.61 -8.60
C ASP A 15 1.71 18.23 -8.54
N ASN A 16 2.49 17.15 -8.71
CA ASN A 16 2.01 15.78 -8.53
C ASN A 16 2.58 15.19 -7.25
N TYR A 17 1.74 15.03 -6.24
CA TYR A 17 2.16 14.63 -4.90
C TYR A 17 1.57 13.29 -4.50
N HIS A 18 2.40 12.47 -3.86
CA HIS A 18 1.97 11.22 -3.24
C HIS A 18 2.41 11.19 -1.79
N LEU A 19 1.56 10.62 -0.94
CA LEU A 19 1.91 10.33 0.45
C LEU A 19 2.31 8.88 0.56
N VAL A 20 3.45 8.63 1.21
CA VAL A 20 4.06 7.31 1.25
C VAL A 20 4.40 6.93 2.68
N ALA A 21 4.06 5.70 3.07
CA ALA A 21 4.34 5.17 4.40
C ALA A 21 5.41 4.08 4.33
N GLU A 22 6.36 4.13 5.26
CA GLU A 22 7.43 3.14 5.34
C GLU A 22 6.99 1.90 6.11
N SER A 23 7.46 0.75 5.68
CA SER A 23 7.09 -0.54 6.24
C SER A 23 8.31 -1.47 6.30
N ALA A 24 8.36 -2.28 7.36
CA ALA A 24 9.28 -3.40 7.40
C ALA A 24 8.54 -4.63 6.90
N LEU A 25 8.95 -5.14 5.74
CA LEU A 25 8.30 -6.26 5.07
C LEU A 25 8.65 -7.59 5.72
N PRO A 26 7.88 -8.66 5.46
CA PRO A 26 8.15 -9.98 6.04
C PRO A 26 9.56 -10.50 5.78
N ASP A 27 10.13 -10.22 4.60
CA ASP A 27 11.50 -10.63 4.26
C ASP A 27 12.56 -9.72 4.88
N LYS A 28 12.15 -8.80 5.76
CA LYS A 28 13.01 -7.84 6.48
C LYS A 28 13.59 -6.72 5.62
N THR A 29 13.14 -6.60 4.38
CA THR A 29 13.47 -5.43 3.58
C THR A 29 12.52 -4.28 3.90
N THR A 30 12.91 -3.07 3.53
CA THR A 30 12.06 -1.90 3.68
C THR A 30 11.24 -1.70 2.40
N GLY A 31 9.93 -1.54 2.55
CA GLY A 31 9.04 -1.22 1.45
C GLY A 31 8.24 0.03 1.76
N TYR A 32 7.78 0.69 0.71
CA TYR A 32 7.01 1.93 0.85
C TYR A 32 5.65 1.74 0.21
N TRP A 33 4.61 2.16 0.94
CA TRP A 33 3.23 2.07 0.49
C TRP A 33 2.73 3.44 0.11
N VAL A 34 2.19 3.57 -1.10
CA VAL A 34 1.47 4.79 -1.47
C VAL A 34 0.09 4.74 -0.84
N VAL A 35 -0.28 5.82 -0.15
CA VAL A 35 -1.64 5.94 0.37
C VAL A 35 -2.55 6.34 -0.79
N ASP A 36 -3.44 5.44 -1.20
CA ASP A 36 -4.25 5.62 -2.40
C ASP A 36 -5.73 5.41 -2.11
N THR A 37 -6.43 6.49 -1.80
CA THR A 37 -7.85 6.44 -1.50
C THR A 37 -8.70 6.07 -2.72
N GLY A 38 -8.13 6.22 -3.93
CA GLY A 38 -8.81 5.84 -5.16
C GLY A 38 -8.76 4.36 -5.48
N ALA A 39 -7.89 3.61 -4.81
CA ALA A 39 -7.83 2.17 -4.98
C ALA A 39 -8.84 1.49 -4.05
N SER A 40 -9.75 0.70 -4.60
CA SER A 40 -10.76 0.01 -3.81
C SER A 40 -10.17 -1.15 -3.00
N LYS A 41 -9.06 -1.70 -3.46
CA LYS A 41 -8.34 -2.79 -2.81
C LYS A 41 -6.89 -2.42 -2.59
N THR A 42 -6.33 -2.87 -1.47
CA THR A 42 -4.90 -2.75 -1.22
C THR A 42 -4.17 -3.65 -2.21
N VAL A 43 -3.13 -3.10 -2.80
CA VAL A 43 -2.33 -3.75 -3.84
C VAL A 43 -0.93 -4.01 -3.32
N PHE A 44 -0.37 -5.16 -3.65
CA PHE A 44 1.02 -5.48 -3.35
C PHE A 44 1.73 -5.94 -4.61
N ASP A 45 3.01 -5.64 -4.71
CA ASP A 45 3.82 -5.95 -5.88
C ASP A 45 4.02 -7.47 -6.00
N LYS A 46 3.50 -8.06 -7.06
CA LYS A 46 3.63 -9.50 -7.28
C LYS A 46 5.08 -9.95 -7.45
N ASN A 47 5.99 -9.03 -7.75
CA ASN A 47 7.40 -9.35 -7.91
C ASN A 47 8.12 -9.60 -6.58
N LEU A 48 7.49 -9.25 -5.46
CA LEU A 48 8.05 -9.43 -4.12
C LEU A 48 7.51 -10.71 -3.48
N SER A 49 7.68 -11.83 -4.18
CA SER A 49 7.00 -13.09 -3.89
C SER A 49 7.36 -13.74 -2.54
N GLU A 50 8.48 -13.35 -1.92
CA GLU A 50 8.88 -13.88 -0.63
C GLU A 50 8.05 -13.34 0.53
N ASN A 51 7.20 -12.36 0.27
CA ASN A 51 6.45 -11.65 1.30
C ASN A 51 5.00 -12.12 1.43
N PHE A 52 4.53 -12.96 0.53
CA PHE A 52 3.12 -13.35 0.51
C PHE A 52 2.94 -14.78 0.02
N ARG A 53 1.71 -15.27 0.26
CA ARG A 53 1.24 -16.53 -0.32
C ARG A 53 0.09 -16.22 -1.26
N GLU A 54 0.16 -16.68 -2.49
CA GLU A 54 -0.92 -16.51 -3.45
C GLU A 54 -2.09 -17.43 -3.10
N ILE A 55 -3.31 -16.88 -3.20
CA ILE A 55 -4.53 -17.65 -2.99
C ILE A 55 -4.97 -18.18 -4.34
N GLU A 56 -4.91 -19.50 -4.50
CA GLU A 56 -4.96 -20.19 -5.79
C GLU A 56 -6.13 -19.85 -6.69
N THR A 57 -7.31 -19.75 -6.12
CA THR A 57 -8.53 -19.65 -6.93
C THR A 57 -9.16 -18.27 -6.90
N ALA A 58 -8.53 -17.31 -6.22
CA ALA A 58 -9.11 -15.99 -6.07
C ALA A 58 -8.56 -15.03 -7.12
N HIS A 59 -9.47 -14.46 -7.90
CA HIS A 59 -9.15 -13.36 -8.80
C HIS A 59 -10.12 -12.24 -8.49
N GLU A 60 -9.59 -11.03 -8.38
CA GLU A 60 -10.40 -9.86 -8.10
C GLU A 60 -10.24 -8.83 -9.19
N GLU A 61 -11.31 -8.12 -9.49
CA GLU A 61 -11.25 -6.96 -10.35
C GLU A 61 -10.94 -5.74 -9.50
N ILE A 62 -9.98 -4.94 -9.95
CA ILE A 62 -9.57 -3.77 -9.22
C ILE A 62 -9.95 -2.53 -10.01
N HIS A 63 -10.65 -1.64 -9.33
CA HIS A 63 -10.99 -0.35 -9.87
C HIS A 63 -10.11 0.70 -9.19
N THR A 64 -9.30 1.39 -10.01
CA THR A 64 -8.48 2.49 -9.50
C THR A 64 -8.95 3.76 -10.18
N ALA A 65 -9.25 4.77 -9.37
CA ALA A 65 -9.74 6.05 -9.90
C ALA A 65 -8.68 6.68 -10.80
N GLY A 66 -9.10 7.15 -11.98
CA GLY A 66 -8.22 7.85 -12.91
C GLY A 66 -7.34 6.93 -13.77
N ILE A 67 -7.44 5.62 -13.62
CA ILE A 67 -6.67 4.67 -14.41
C ILE A 67 -7.62 3.88 -15.28
N GLY A 68 -7.90 4.40 -16.49
CA GLY A 68 -8.71 3.73 -17.46
C GLY A 68 -10.12 3.37 -17.01
N GLU A 69 -10.93 2.88 -17.91
CA GLU A 69 -12.32 2.57 -17.64
C GLU A 69 -12.53 1.08 -17.34
N LYS A 70 -11.54 0.25 -17.63
CA LYS A 70 -11.66 -1.19 -17.43
C LYS A 70 -11.07 -1.61 -16.10
N PRO A 71 -11.78 -2.47 -15.34
CA PRO A 71 -11.20 -3.02 -14.14
C PRO A 71 -9.97 -3.88 -14.49
N LEU A 72 -8.97 -3.82 -13.63
CA LEU A 72 -7.78 -4.64 -13.77
C LEU A 72 -8.01 -5.97 -13.08
N LYS A 73 -7.77 -7.06 -13.80
CA LYS A 73 -7.81 -8.39 -13.21
C LYS A 73 -6.47 -8.67 -12.53
N SER A 74 -6.54 -9.19 -11.33
CA SER A 74 -5.36 -9.51 -10.56
C SER A 74 -5.56 -10.81 -9.80
N SER A 75 -4.46 -11.45 -9.47
CA SER A 75 -4.50 -12.54 -8.50
C SER A 75 -4.58 -11.96 -7.09
N VAL A 76 -4.88 -12.80 -6.13
CA VAL A 76 -5.03 -12.40 -4.74
C VAL A 76 -3.97 -13.09 -3.91
N GLY A 77 -3.37 -12.37 -2.99
CA GLY A 77 -2.40 -12.91 -2.07
C GLY A 77 -2.73 -12.55 -0.64
N ARG A 78 -2.09 -13.25 0.27
CA ARG A 78 -2.12 -12.94 1.70
C ARG A 78 -0.72 -12.64 2.13
N LEU A 79 -0.50 -11.44 2.64
CA LEU A 79 0.82 -11.05 3.14
C LEU A 79 1.15 -11.79 4.43
N ASN A 80 2.40 -12.20 4.55
CA ASN A 80 2.93 -12.64 5.83
C ASN A 80 2.99 -11.44 6.77
N PRO A 81 3.04 -11.66 8.09
CA PRO A 81 3.03 -10.54 9.04
C PRO A 81 4.14 -9.52 8.76
N PHE A 82 3.79 -8.25 8.83
CA PHE A 82 4.74 -7.16 8.62
C PHE A 82 4.37 -6.01 9.54
N THR A 83 5.22 -4.97 9.59
CA THR A 83 4.93 -3.79 10.39
C THR A 83 4.81 -2.55 9.52
N LEU A 84 3.86 -1.72 9.87
CA LEU A 84 3.68 -0.40 9.30
C LEU A 84 3.80 0.59 10.47
N GLY A 85 4.99 1.20 10.59
CA GLY A 85 5.30 1.94 11.80
C GLY A 85 5.21 1.01 13.02
N LYS A 86 4.43 1.39 14.01
CA LYS A 86 4.21 0.58 15.21
C LYS A 86 3.08 -0.43 15.06
N LEU A 87 2.38 -0.40 13.94
CA LEU A 87 1.26 -1.31 13.71
C LEU A 87 1.78 -2.63 13.17
N LYS A 88 1.45 -3.73 13.85
CA LYS A 88 1.69 -5.06 13.34
C LYS A 88 0.49 -5.49 12.53
N VAL A 89 0.70 -5.79 11.26
CA VAL A 89 -0.36 -6.20 10.34
C VAL A 89 -0.23 -7.68 10.06
N GLU A 90 -1.29 -8.42 10.30
CA GLU A 90 -1.32 -9.86 10.06
C GLU A 90 -2.44 -10.21 9.09
N GLN A 91 -2.19 -11.20 8.25
CA GLN A 91 -3.18 -11.76 7.35
C GLN A 91 -3.86 -10.74 6.43
N LEU A 92 -3.09 -9.76 5.97
CA LEU A 92 -3.62 -8.77 5.04
C LEU A 92 -3.82 -9.41 3.66
N ARG A 93 -5.06 -9.36 3.19
CA ARG A 93 -5.40 -9.81 1.85
C ARG A 93 -5.14 -8.67 0.88
N VAL A 94 -4.44 -8.96 -0.21
CA VAL A 94 -4.04 -7.95 -1.18
C VAL A 94 -4.30 -8.44 -2.59
N ALA A 95 -4.50 -7.50 -3.49
CA ALA A 95 -4.47 -7.78 -4.91
C ALA A 95 -3.00 -7.73 -5.36
N LEU A 96 -2.60 -8.67 -6.19
CA LEU A 96 -1.22 -8.78 -6.67
C LEU A 96 -1.13 -8.20 -8.07
N LEU A 97 -0.36 -7.14 -8.21
CA LEU A 97 -0.11 -6.48 -9.49
C LEU A 97 1.39 -6.28 -9.67
N ASP A 98 1.80 -6.20 -10.92
CA ASP A 98 3.17 -5.85 -11.25
C ASP A 98 3.35 -4.33 -11.12
N LEU A 99 4.13 -3.90 -10.14
CA LEU A 99 4.40 -2.49 -9.90
C LEU A 99 5.72 -2.01 -10.49
N SER A 100 6.30 -2.77 -11.43
CA SER A 100 7.56 -2.39 -12.07
C SER A 100 7.47 -1.03 -12.75
N HIS A 101 6.36 -0.75 -13.40
CA HIS A 101 6.16 0.53 -14.10
C HIS A 101 6.12 1.69 -13.12
N LEU A 102 5.39 1.51 -12.03
CA LEU A 102 5.30 2.53 -10.97
C LEU A 102 6.68 2.77 -10.35
N ASN A 103 7.43 1.71 -10.07
CA ASN A 103 8.76 1.82 -9.49
C ASN A 103 9.75 2.47 -10.43
N LYS A 104 9.59 2.25 -11.72
CA LYS A 104 10.40 2.93 -12.72
C LYS A 104 10.17 4.43 -12.67
N PHE A 105 8.93 4.84 -12.49
CA PHE A 105 8.55 6.24 -12.33
C PHE A 105 9.16 6.85 -11.07
N TYR A 106 9.03 6.14 -9.95
CA TYR A 106 9.57 6.60 -8.66
C TYR A 106 11.10 6.69 -8.67
N SER A 107 11.79 5.78 -9.36
CA SER A 107 13.24 5.76 -9.36
C SER A 107 13.88 6.98 -10.05
N LYS A 108 13.11 7.68 -10.86
CA LYS A 108 13.58 8.92 -11.51
C LYS A 108 13.72 10.09 -10.53
N ALA A 109 12.96 10.07 -9.45
CA ALA A 109 12.89 11.19 -8.51
C ALA A 109 13.28 10.81 -7.08
N THR A 110 13.28 9.53 -6.75
CA THR A 110 13.50 9.06 -5.37
C THR A 110 14.32 7.79 -5.35
N ASN A 111 14.75 7.39 -4.14
CA ASN A 111 15.35 6.08 -3.91
C ASN A 111 14.37 5.10 -3.28
N LEU A 112 13.09 5.44 -3.26
CA LEU A 112 12.07 4.63 -2.61
C LEU A 112 11.61 3.50 -3.51
N LYS A 113 11.49 2.30 -2.93
CA LYS A 113 10.88 1.17 -3.61
C LYS A 113 9.46 1.00 -3.13
N ILE A 114 8.52 1.17 -4.04
CA ILE A 114 7.11 1.03 -3.72
C ILE A 114 6.75 -0.44 -3.72
N CYS A 115 6.27 -0.92 -2.58
CA CYS A 115 5.85 -2.31 -2.44
C CYS A 115 4.35 -2.49 -2.68
N GLY A 116 3.57 -1.44 -2.53
CA GLY A 116 2.13 -1.57 -2.68
C GLY A 116 1.40 -0.24 -2.55
N LEU A 117 0.08 -0.35 -2.68
CA LEU A 117 -0.84 0.77 -2.51
C LEU A 117 -1.80 0.43 -1.38
N LEU A 118 -1.89 1.32 -0.37
CA LEU A 118 -2.89 1.16 0.69
C LEU A 118 -4.22 1.68 0.16
N GLY A 119 -5.14 0.77 -0.08
CA GLY A 119 -6.43 1.11 -0.64
C GLY A 119 -7.49 1.39 0.42
N SER A 120 -8.70 1.70 -0.05
CA SER A 120 -9.79 2.08 0.83
C SER A 120 -10.22 0.95 1.76
N ASP A 121 -10.04 -0.31 1.37
CA ASP A 121 -10.33 -1.44 2.24
C ASP A 121 -9.49 -1.41 3.52
N PHE A 122 -8.19 -1.16 3.39
CA PHE A 122 -7.29 -1.02 4.53
C PHE A 122 -7.62 0.24 5.34
N LEU A 123 -7.77 1.35 4.65
CA LEU A 123 -7.99 2.64 5.31
C LEU A 123 -9.31 2.65 6.09
N LEU A 124 -10.35 2.04 5.54
CA LEU A 124 -11.63 1.94 6.23
C LEU A 124 -11.55 1.02 7.45
N LYS A 125 -10.86 -0.11 7.30
CA LYS A 125 -10.71 -1.08 8.41
C LYS A 125 -10.11 -0.43 9.64
N TYR A 126 -9.12 0.42 9.46
CA TYR A 126 -8.43 1.09 10.56
C TYR A 126 -8.93 2.50 10.81
N LYS A 127 -10.05 2.88 10.20
CA LYS A 127 -10.66 4.22 10.36
C LYS A 127 -9.62 5.33 10.21
N ALA A 128 -8.88 5.27 9.11
CA ALA A 128 -7.72 6.10 8.87
C ALA A 128 -8.08 7.58 8.74
N VAL A 129 -7.23 8.41 9.32
CA VAL A 129 -7.23 9.86 9.09
C VAL A 129 -5.92 10.20 8.41
N ILE A 130 -6.02 10.82 7.24
CA ILE A 130 -4.85 11.26 6.49
C ILE A 130 -4.65 12.73 6.79
N ASP A 131 -3.54 13.05 7.45
CA ASP A 131 -3.23 14.40 7.86
C ASP A 131 -2.09 14.96 7.00
N TYR A 132 -2.45 15.76 6.00
CA TYR A 132 -1.46 16.37 5.12
C TYR A 132 -0.61 17.41 5.84
N ARG A 133 -1.18 18.07 6.83
CA ARG A 133 -0.48 19.13 7.55
C ARG A 133 0.66 18.56 8.37
N LYS A 134 0.38 17.48 9.12
CA LYS A 134 1.37 16.84 9.97
C LYS A 134 2.13 15.73 9.26
N LYS A 135 1.72 15.42 8.03
CA LYS A 135 2.29 14.32 7.24
C LYS A 135 2.28 13.03 8.04
N GLN A 136 1.09 12.63 8.45
CA GLN A 136 0.91 11.40 9.20
C GLN A 136 -0.42 10.73 8.86
N LEU A 137 -0.39 9.43 8.98
CA LEU A 137 -1.57 8.58 8.85
C LEU A 137 -1.93 8.12 10.26
N VAL A 138 -3.15 8.44 10.70
CA VAL A 138 -3.61 8.01 12.03
C VAL A 138 -4.56 6.84 11.85
N LEU A 139 -4.18 5.71 12.43
CA LEU A 139 -4.97 4.48 12.35
C LEU A 139 -5.54 4.15 13.72
N THR A 140 -6.77 3.65 13.74
CA THR A 140 -7.43 3.23 14.98
C THR A 140 -7.46 1.72 15.03
N CYS A 141 -6.87 1.15 16.08
CA CYS A 141 -6.85 -0.29 16.31
C CYS A 141 -7.68 -0.62 17.53
N LEU A 142 -8.40 -1.74 17.44
CA LEU A 142 -9.10 -2.25 18.61
C LEU A 142 -8.09 -2.94 19.52
N LEU A 143 -8.17 -2.62 20.80
CA LEU A 143 -7.42 -3.36 21.81
C LEU A 143 -8.16 -4.63 22.13
N LYS A 144 -7.45 -5.73 22.15
CA LYS A 144 -8.00 -6.99 22.60
C LYS A 144 -7.65 -7.22 24.06
#